data_373a5f1509f6ffdada211ba51305b68a
#
_entry.id   373a5f1509f6ffdada211ba51305b68a
#
_cell.length_a   1.000
_cell.length_b   1.000
_cell.length_c   1.000
_cell.angle_alpha   90.00
_cell.angle_beta   90.00
_cell.angle_gamma   90.00
#
_symmetry.space_group_name_H-M   'P 1'
#
loop_
_entity.id
_entity.type
_entity.pdbx_description
1 polymer ?
#
loop_
_entity_poly.entity_id
_entity_poly.type
_entity_poly.pdbx_seq_one_letter_code
_entity_poly.pdbx_strand_id
1 'polypeptide(L)'
;MKKCVCALLMALCLLSYPVQATQASTANFVRSKTYTGQFSDLQPDSTFYDHVSALYEYGLSIGTTNGTYGLKDPLTTGQAIIFAARIRSLYRTGDPEAGPAAHREKGQLTAAPYLLYLQAEGALDTALDDHLTAPITRAEMAHVLANILPEDALPAVHSDLVTEAYASRRAITDVTEYTPYFQDILSLYRKGICIGSDKTGSFLPNDLITRGAAAAMLTRMIDPALRVTPQWTLHDIPDAASRTLAGLITPGRYIASPTTEAEMDESIRYMLASGSQQLTLRYAEITVVQARQVMEQALSIVKTYCEQSYNALECTFFTPGTITLTFSAASAGTQLSHYRAATMDAAIAVHDQLWKAGELTTDMTEMEKAEVYYNWVCQNCMYDFSAGDDSLSHIPYSLFYNGTAVCDGYTGAYNLLLKLEGIDCTALTTKSHIWTVATLDGTEYHIDTTWGDSDETASSLYFAMTPEQSYRYHPW
;
A
#
# COMPACT_ATOMS: atom_id res chain seq x y z
N MET A 1 7.68 27.42 -89.66
CA MET A 1 6.72 26.54 -88.99
C MET A 1 7.41 25.79 -87.87
N LYS A 2 7.36 26.26 -86.64
CA LYS A 2 7.78 25.54 -85.47
C LYS A 2 6.76 25.81 -84.38
N LYS A 3 6.00 24.77 -83.99
CA LYS A 3 4.98 24.82 -82.91
C LYS A 3 5.66 24.80 -81.57
N CYS A 4 5.52 25.87 -80.75
CA CYS A 4 5.84 25.84 -79.34
C CYS A 4 4.67 25.24 -78.57
N VAL A 5 4.92 24.17 -77.85
CA VAL A 5 4.00 23.59 -76.87
C VAL A 5 4.41 24.15 -75.52
N CYS A 6 3.61 25.02 -74.91
CA CYS A 6 3.73 25.44 -73.52
C CYS A 6 3.16 24.36 -72.64
N ALA A 7 3.98 23.67 -71.87
CA ALA A 7 3.56 22.79 -70.80
C ALA A 7 3.36 23.62 -69.54
N LEU A 8 2.10 23.72 -69.06
CA LEU A 8 1.73 24.35 -67.78
C LEU A 8 1.96 23.37 -66.67
N LEU A 9 3.06 23.53 -65.91
CA LEU A 9 3.29 22.82 -64.68
C LEU A 9 2.46 23.46 -63.56
N MET A 10 1.34 22.84 -63.17
CA MET A 10 0.65 23.13 -61.94
C MET A 10 1.49 22.55 -60.80
N ALA A 11 2.23 23.39 -60.08
CA ALA A 11 2.82 23.05 -58.79
C ALA A 11 1.70 22.97 -57.74
N LEU A 12 1.27 21.77 -57.35
CA LEU A 12 0.42 21.53 -56.19
C LEU A 12 1.26 21.79 -54.94
N CYS A 13 1.20 22.99 -54.38
CA CYS A 13 1.72 23.23 -53.02
C CYS A 13 0.81 22.49 -52.04
N LEU A 14 1.18 21.29 -51.66
CA LEU A 14 0.70 20.63 -50.46
C LEU A 14 1.19 21.48 -49.28
N LEU A 15 0.35 22.38 -48.77
CA LEU A 15 0.52 22.98 -47.48
C LEU A 15 0.34 21.88 -46.45
N SER A 16 1.45 21.19 -46.11
CA SER A 16 1.54 20.41 -44.89
C SER A 16 1.52 21.40 -43.73
N TYR A 17 0.34 21.63 -43.16
CA TYR A 17 0.25 22.22 -41.84
C TYR A 17 1.02 21.30 -40.91
N PRO A 18 2.04 21.79 -40.17
CA PRO A 18 2.63 21.00 -39.14
C PRO A 18 1.51 20.71 -38.13
N VAL A 19 1.13 19.45 -37.98
CA VAL A 19 0.37 19.01 -36.80
C VAL A 19 1.30 19.32 -35.64
N GLN A 20 1.06 20.43 -34.97
CA GLN A 20 1.74 20.73 -33.72
C GLN A 20 1.40 19.59 -32.78
N ALA A 21 2.40 18.78 -32.44
CA ALA A 21 2.25 17.78 -31.40
C ALA A 21 1.81 18.52 -30.14
N THR A 22 0.65 18.19 -29.62
CA THR A 22 0.11 18.80 -28.40
C THR A 22 1.12 18.55 -27.28
N GLN A 23 1.61 19.61 -26.66
CA GLN A 23 2.57 19.50 -25.58
C GLN A 23 1.83 18.98 -24.34
N ALA A 24 2.49 18.11 -23.57
CA ALA A 24 1.98 17.63 -22.29
C ALA A 24 1.70 18.82 -21.35
N SER A 25 0.45 19.00 -20.94
CA SER A 25 0.03 20.16 -20.16
C SER A 25 -1.31 19.91 -19.48
N THR A 26 -1.52 20.55 -18.32
CA THR A 26 -2.83 20.63 -17.66
C THR A 26 -3.84 21.45 -18.46
N ALA A 27 -3.38 22.31 -19.39
CA ALA A 27 -4.25 23.04 -20.33
C ALA A 27 -4.99 22.10 -21.29
N ASN A 28 -4.56 20.84 -21.41
CA ASN A 28 -5.26 19.82 -22.20
C ASN A 28 -6.51 19.27 -21.50
N PHE A 29 -6.72 19.56 -20.21
CA PHE A 29 -7.94 19.21 -19.49
C PHE A 29 -9.05 20.19 -19.84
N VAL A 30 -9.76 19.91 -20.95
CA VAL A 30 -10.84 20.75 -21.45
C VAL A 30 -12.16 19.98 -21.41
N ARG A 31 -13.21 20.60 -20.87
CA ARG A 31 -14.57 20.06 -20.91
C ARG A 31 -15.07 20.13 -22.35
N SER A 32 -15.22 18.98 -23.00
CA SER A 32 -15.60 18.85 -24.41
C SER A 32 -17.09 18.55 -24.62
N LYS A 33 -17.83 18.29 -23.53
CA LYS A 33 -19.25 17.95 -23.51
C LYS A 33 -19.97 18.74 -22.43
N THR A 34 -21.29 18.73 -22.46
CA THR A 34 -22.14 19.31 -21.41
C THR A 34 -22.99 18.21 -20.80
N TYR A 35 -22.98 18.12 -19.47
CA TYR A 35 -23.85 17.20 -18.75
C TYR A 35 -25.26 17.83 -18.63
N THR A 36 -26.28 17.08 -19.05
CA THR A 36 -27.70 17.52 -19.04
C THR A 36 -28.62 16.42 -18.48
N GLY A 37 -28.10 15.56 -17.59
CA GLY A 37 -28.89 14.50 -16.98
C GLY A 37 -28.80 13.14 -17.70
N GLN A 38 -27.65 12.82 -18.30
CA GLN A 38 -27.47 11.55 -19.04
C GLN A 38 -27.55 10.30 -18.18
N PHE A 39 -27.33 10.42 -16.88
CA PHE A 39 -27.34 9.30 -15.94
C PHE A 39 -28.57 9.36 -15.05
N SER A 40 -29.47 8.37 -15.19
CA SER A 40 -30.75 8.34 -14.47
C SER A 40 -30.61 8.11 -12.95
N ASP A 41 -29.47 7.57 -12.49
CA ASP A 41 -29.15 7.31 -11.08
C ASP A 41 -28.36 8.47 -10.42
N LEU A 42 -28.04 9.54 -11.15
CA LEU A 42 -27.34 10.71 -10.64
C LEU A 42 -28.33 11.86 -10.38
N GLN A 43 -28.70 12.06 -9.12
CA GLN A 43 -29.57 13.14 -8.71
C GLN A 43 -28.77 14.42 -8.39
N PRO A 44 -29.34 15.64 -8.61
CA PRO A 44 -28.63 16.91 -8.35
C PRO A 44 -28.17 17.11 -6.89
N ASP A 45 -28.81 16.47 -5.93
CA ASP A 45 -28.46 16.49 -4.50
C ASP A 45 -27.45 15.42 -4.10
N SER A 46 -26.99 14.59 -5.04
CA SER A 46 -25.95 13.58 -4.77
C SER A 46 -24.62 14.25 -4.45
N THR A 47 -23.93 13.77 -3.43
CA THR A 47 -22.56 14.21 -3.09
C THR A 47 -21.57 13.99 -4.23
N PHE A 48 -21.90 13.14 -5.20
CA PHE A 48 -21.07 12.85 -6.37
C PHE A 48 -21.52 13.59 -7.65
N TYR A 49 -22.55 14.44 -7.57
CA TYR A 49 -23.13 15.08 -8.77
C TYR A 49 -22.09 15.84 -9.58
N ASP A 50 -21.36 16.77 -8.93
CA ASP A 50 -20.34 17.59 -9.61
C ASP A 50 -19.20 16.76 -10.18
N HIS A 51 -18.82 15.69 -9.48
CA HIS A 51 -17.75 14.80 -9.89
C HIS A 51 -18.12 13.93 -11.08
N VAL A 52 -19.29 13.31 -11.05
CA VAL A 52 -19.74 12.43 -12.15
C VAL A 52 -20.11 13.24 -13.40
N SER A 53 -20.75 14.39 -13.24
CA SER A 53 -21.01 15.29 -14.37
C SER A 53 -19.71 15.80 -15.00
N ALA A 54 -18.71 16.19 -14.19
CA ALA A 54 -17.39 16.57 -14.68
C ALA A 54 -16.68 15.44 -15.45
N LEU A 55 -16.69 14.19 -14.95
CA LEU A 55 -16.11 13.06 -15.70
C LEU A 55 -16.74 12.88 -17.08
N TYR A 56 -18.06 13.08 -17.19
CA TYR A 56 -18.74 13.04 -18.47
C TYR A 56 -18.29 14.21 -19.36
N GLU A 57 -18.21 15.40 -18.82
CA GLU A 57 -17.86 16.63 -19.55
C GLU A 57 -16.41 16.62 -20.07
N TYR A 58 -15.47 16.06 -19.30
CA TYR A 58 -14.09 15.81 -19.73
C TYR A 58 -13.95 14.62 -20.71
N GLY A 59 -15.06 13.94 -21.04
CA GLY A 59 -15.03 12.79 -21.95
C GLY A 59 -14.42 11.51 -21.38
N LEU A 60 -14.20 11.43 -20.07
CA LEU A 60 -13.56 10.30 -19.41
C LEU A 60 -14.54 9.17 -19.13
N SER A 61 -15.85 9.44 -19.01
CA SER A 61 -16.88 8.43 -18.79
C SER A 61 -18.13 8.72 -19.61
N ILE A 62 -18.80 7.64 -20.05
CA ILE A 62 -20.13 7.68 -20.68
C ILE A 62 -21.17 6.91 -19.85
N GLY A 63 -20.79 6.48 -18.63
CA GLY A 63 -21.64 5.65 -17.75
C GLY A 63 -21.64 4.18 -18.14
N THR A 64 -22.74 3.50 -17.78
CA THR A 64 -23.00 2.11 -18.12
C THR A 64 -23.87 1.99 -19.37
N THR A 65 -24.06 0.77 -19.89
CA THR A 65 -24.91 0.49 -21.06
C THR A 65 -26.39 0.80 -20.84
N ASN A 66 -26.82 0.95 -19.57
CA ASN A 66 -28.23 1.15 -19.21
C ASN A 66 -28.59 2.63 -18.95
N GLY A 67 -27.72 3.57 -19.29
CA GLY A 67 -27.95 5.00 -19.05
C GLY A 67 -27.87 5.39 -17.57
N THR A 68 -27.12 4.62 -16.78
CA THR A 68 -26.77 4.90 -15.38
C THR A 68 -25.27 5.16 -15.25
N TYR A 69 -24.84 5.72 -14.14
CA TYR A 69 -23.43 5.79 -13.80
C TYR A 69 -22.99 4.58 -12.96
N GLY A 70 -23.86 4.04 -12.13
CA GLY A 70 -23.57 2.94 -11.21
C GLY A 70 -22.85 3.43 -9.93
N LEU A 71 -23.36 4.49 -9.30
CA LEU A 71 -22.70 5.20 -8.19
C LEU A 71 -22.20 4.30 -7.06
N LYS A 72 -22.98 3.26 -6.71
CA LYS A 72 -22.70 2.33 -5.61
C LYS A 72 -21.97 1.06 -6.05
N ASP A 73 -21.83 0.85 -7.35
CA ASP A 73 -21.17 -0.34 -7.87
C ASP A 73 -19.68 -0.31 -7.54
N PRO A 74 -19.07 -1.43 -7.16
CA PRO A 74 -17.63 -1.50 -7.00
C PRO A 74 -16.92 -1.27 -8.34
N LEU A 75 -15.81 -0.54 -8.31
CA LEU A 75 -14.95 -0.37 -9.47
C LEU A 75 -14.04 -1.58 -9.61
N THR A 76 -13.80 -2.08 -10.82
CA THR A 76 -12.77 -3.10 -11.04
C THR A 76 -11.40 -2.46 -11.27
N THR A 77 -10.33 -3.21 -11.00
CA THR A 77 -8.95 -2.79 -11.25
C THR A 77 -8.76 -2.34 -12.70
N GLY A 78 -9.26 -3.11 -13.67
CA GLY A 78 -9.20 -2.74 -15.09
C GLY A 78 -9.94 -1.45 -15.42
N GLN A 79 -11.07 -1.17 -14.76
CA GLN A 79 -11.79 0.10 -14.94
C GLN A 79 -11.00 1.29 -14.35
N ALA A 80 -10.37 1.12 -13.19
CA ALA A 80 -9.49 2.13 -12.59
C ALA A 80 -8.32 2.46 -13.51
N ILE A 81 -7.66 1.45 -14.07
CA ILE A 81 -6.58 1.58 -15.03
C ILE A 81 -7.03 2.30 -16.31
N ILE A 82 -8.22 2.01 -16.82
CA ILE A 82 -8.79 2.72 -17.98
C ILE A 82 -8.94 4.21 -17.68
N PHE A 83 -9.48 4.58 -16.52
CA PHE A 83 -9.62 5.99 -16.15
C PHE A 83 -8.27 6.68 -16.00
N ALA A 84 -7.33 6.04 -15.30
CA ALA A 84 -5.97 6.55 -15.09
C ALA A 84 -5.24 6.81 -16.42
N ALA A 85 -5.29 5.82 -17.32
CA ALA A 85 -4.66 5.93 -18.63
C ALA A 85 -5.30 7.03 -19.51
N ARG A 86 -6.61 7.19 -19.44
CA ARG A 86 -7.31 8.28 -20.14
C ARG A 86 -6.88 9.66 -19.62
N ILE A 87 -6.73 9.83 -18.30
CA ILE A 87 -6.22 11.07 -17.72
C ILE A 87 -4.77 11.31 -18.18
N ARG A 88 -3.91 10.31 -18.13
CA ARG A 88 -2.53 10.41 -18.60
C ARG A 88 -2.46 10.79 -20.08
N SER A 89 -3.25 10.11 -20.94
CA SER A 89 -3.30 10.37 -22.36
C SER A 89 -3.85 11.77 -22.66
N LEU A 90 -4.90 12.19 -21.98
CA LEU A 90 -5.46 13.54 -22.11
C LEU A 90 -4.43 14.61 -21.75
N TYR A 91 -3.69 14.45 -20.64
CA TYR A 91 -2.59 15.33 -20.26
C TYR A 91 -1.51 15.40 -21.34
N ARG A 92 -1.10 14.25 -21.90
CA ARG A 92 -0.01 14.14 -22.87
C ARG A 92 -0.38 14.65 -24.26
N THR A 93 -1.61 14.44 -24.70
CA THR A 93 -1.98 14.57 -26.12
C THR A 93 -3.23 15.41 -26.36
N GLY A 94 -4.02 15.74 -25.33
CA GLY A 94 -5.35 16.35 -25.49
C GLY A 94 -6.45 15.36 -25.92
N ASP A 95 -6.12 14.07 -26.10
CA ASP A 95 -7.07 13.01 -26.45
C ASP A 95 -6.95 11.85 -25.46
N PRO A 96 -8.03 11.47 -24.74
CA PRO A 96 -7.98 10.40 -23.74
C PRO A 96 -7.68 9.00 -24.30
N GLU A 97 -7.87 8.77 -25.61
CA GLU A 97 -7.68 7.47 -26.25
C GLU A 97 -6.40 7.36 -27.08
N ALA A 98 -5.72 8.46 -27.39
CA ALA A 98 -4.55 8.45 -28.29
C ALA A 98 -3.40 7.59 -27.76
N GLY A 99 -3.06 7.67 -26.48
CA GLY A 99 -2.01 6.86 -25.87
C GLY A 99 -2.35 5.36 -25.86
N PRO A 100 -3.47 4.96 -25.27
CA PRO A 100 -3.90 3.55 -25.23
C PRO A 100 -4.10 2.93 -26.63
N ALA A 101 -4.54 3.72 -27.63
CA ALA A 101 -4.76 3.22 -28.99
C ALA A 101 -3.50 2.60 -29.62
N ALA A 102 -2.31 3.11 -29.28
CA ALA A 102 -1.03 2.61 -29.78
C ALA A 102 -0.69 1.19 -29.27
N HIS A 103 -1.34 0.73 -28.21
CA HIS A 103 -1.11 -0.57 -27.57
C HIS A 103 -2.25 -1.59 -27.81
N ARG A 104 -3.18 -1.29 -28.71
CA ARG A 104 -4.33 -2.15 -29.00
C ARG A 104 -3.98 -3.33 -29.89
N GLU A 105 -4.27 -4.54 -29.41
CA GLU A 105 -4.17 -5.77 -30.17
C GLU A 105 -5.51 -6.51 -30.22
N LYS A 106 -5.68 -7.34 -31.27
CA LYS A 106 -6.92 -8.07 -31.47
C LYS A 106 -7.07 -9.20 -30.43
N GLY A 107 -8.19 -9.23 -29.73
CA GLY A 107 -8.51 -10.31 -28.79
C GLY A 107 -8.03 -10.09 -27.36
N GLN A 108 -7.47 -8.93 -27.04
CA GLN A 108 -7.07 -8.55 -25.67
C GLN A 108 -8.28 -8.24 -24.79
N LEU A 109 -8.09 -8.33 -23.45
CA LEU A 109 -9.00 -7.75 -22.48
C LEU A 109 -9.12 -6.24 -22.70
N THR A 110 -10.28 -5.68 -22.44
CA THR A 110 -10.56 -4.24 -22.66
C THR A 110 -9.58 -3.32 -21.94
N ALA A 111 -9.12 -3.70 -20.75
CA ALA A 111 -8.17 -2.92 -19.94
C ALA A 111 -6.70 -3.05 -20.40
N ALA A 112 -6.34 -4.13 -21.11
CA ALA A 112 -4.94 -4.42 -21.44
C ALA A 112 -4.20 -3.30 -22.20
N PRO A 113 -4.77 -2.64 -23.24
CA PRO A 113 -4.08 -1.53 -23.91
C PRO A 113 -3.79 -0.35 -22.98
N TYR A 114 -4.67 -0.10 -22.01
CA TYR A 114 -4.52 0.99 -21.04
C TYR A 114 -3.45 0.68 -20.01
N LEU A 115 -3.39 -0.57 -19.54
CA LEU A 115 -2.33 -1.06 -18.66
C LEU A 115 -0.97 -0.94 -19.32
N LEU A 116 -0.82 -1.50 -20.53
CA LEU A 116 0.43 -1.44 -21.30
C LEU A 116 0.89 0.00 -21.56
N TYR A 117 -0.05 0.90 -21.82
CA TYR A 117 0.26 2.31 -21.98
C TYR A 117 0.82 2.93 -20.69
N LEU A 118 0.17 2.72 -19.53
CA LEU A 118 0.67 3.26 -18.26
C LEU A 118 2.03 2.70 -17.88
N GLN A 119 2.26 1.42 -18.13
CA GLN A 119 3.56 0.76 -17.91
C GLN A 119 4.65 1.31 -18.83
N ALA A 120 4.34 1.50 -20.11
CA ALA A 120 5.28 2.10 -21.06
C ALA A 120 5.64 3.55 -20.73
N GLU A 121 4.69 4.31 -20.13
CA GLU A 121 4.91 5.65 -19.62
C GLU A 121 5.61 5.67 -18.24
N GLY A 122 5.88 4.52 -17.62
CA GLY A 122 6.45 4.39 -16.27
C GLY A 122 5.54 4.94 -15.17
N ALA A 123 4.23 5.01 -15.43
CA ALA A 123 3.23 5.57 -14.52
C ALA A 123 2.56 4.51 -13.64
N LEU A 124 2.70 3.23 -13.98
CA LEU A 124 2.20 2.10 -13.20
C LEU A 124 3.18 0.93 -13.34
N ASP A 125 3.37 0.19 -12.26
CA ASP A 125 4.15 -1.06 -12.24
C ASP A 125 3.29 -2.30 -12.60
N THR A 126 3.79 -3.49 -12.31
CA THR A 126 3.12 -4.76 -12.63
C THR A 126 2.34 -5.38 -11.47
N ALA A 127 2.22 -4.68 -10.34
CA ALA A 127 1.62 -5.25 -9.11
C ALA A 127 0.15 -5.65 -9.28
N LEU A 128 -0.57 -5.04 -10.25
CA LEU A 128 -1.99 -5.26 -10.46
C LEU A 128 -2.33 -6.04 -11.75
N ASP A 129 -1.33 -6.59 -12.46
CA ASP A 129 -1.53 -7.22 -13.77
C ASP A 129 -2.51 -8.41 -13.76
N ASP A 130 -2.48 -9.18 -12.69
CA ASP A 130 -3.28 -10.41 -12.55
C ASP A 130 -4.71 -10.16 -12.01
N HIS A 131 -5.05 -8.91 -11.64
CA HIS A 131 -6.29 -8.57 -10.92
C HIS A 131 -7.27 -7.71 -11.72
N LEU A 132 -7.11 -7.58 -13.04
CA LEU A 132 -7.88 -6.62 -13.88
C LEU A 132 -9.40 -6.76 -13.79
N THR A 133 -9.91 -7.96 -13.52
CA THR A 133 -11.37 -8.22 -13.42
C THR A 133 -11.90 -8.18 -11.98
N ALA A 134 -11.01 -8.16 -10.99
CA ALA A 134 -11.39 -8.08 -9.58
C ALA A 134 -11.82 -6.65 -9.19
N PRO A 135 -12.69 -6.50 -8.19
CA PRO A 135 -12.92 -5.21 -7.56
C PRO A 135 -11.62 -4.66 -6.96
N ILE A 136 -11.41 -3.36 -7.10
CA ILE A 136 -10.19 -2.67 -6.61
C ILE A 136 -10.40 -2.13 -5.20
N THR A 137 -9.41 -2.29 -4.34
CA THR A 137 -9.40 -1.67 -3.02
C THR A 137 -9.06 -0.18 -3.12
N ARG A 138 -9.31 0.56 -2.05
CA ARG A 138 -8.97 1.99 -1.99
C ARG A 138 -7.46 2.22 -1.99
N ALA A 139 -6.67 1.32 -1.37
CA ALA A 139 -5.20 1.38 -1.40
C ALA A 139 -4.65 1.13 -2.81
N GLU A 140 -5.14 0.11 -3.51
CA GLU A 140 -4.78 -0.15 -4.91
C GLU A 140 -5.20 1.01 -5.84
N MET A 141 -6.36 1.62 -5.61
CA MET A 141 -6.77 2.82 -6.35
C MET A 141 -5.83 3.99 -6.11
N ALA A 142 -5.33 4.18 -4.88
CA ALA A 142 -4.32 5.19 -4.60
C ALA A 142 -3.03 4.93 -5.38
N HIS A 143 -2.58 3.68 -5.42
CA HIS A 143 -1.41 3.28 -6.21
C HIS A 143 -1.59 3.55 -7.70
N VAL A 144 -2.73 3.20 -8.28
CA VAL A 144 -3.04 3.48 -9.69
C VAL A 144 -2.98 4.98 -9.98
N LEU A 145 -3.40 5.85 -9.04
CA LEU A 145 -3.52 7.28 -9.28
C LEU A 145 -2.25 8.09 -8.97
N ALA A 146 -1.41 7.63 -8.06
CA ALA A 146 -0.32 8.42 -7.47
C ALA A 146 0.65 9.01 -8.50
N ASN A 147 0.95 8.26 -9.56
CA ASN A 147 2.01 8.56 -10.53
C ASN A 147 1.52 8.86 -11.96
N ILE A 148 0.20 8.97 -12.18
CA ILE A 148 -0.34 9.19 -13.53
C ILE A 148 -0.12 10.62 -14.06
N LEU A 149 0.11 11.58 -13.17
CA LEU A 149 0.49 12.95 -13.51
C LEU A 149 1.81 13.31 -12.82
N PRO A 150 2.70 14.09 -13.48
CA PRO A 150 3.92 14.55 -12.84
C PRO A 150 3.63 15.58 -11.75
N GLU A 151 4.58 15.77 -10.83
CA GLU A 151 4.41 16.62 -9.64
C GLU A 151 4.10 18.07 -9.98
N ASP A 152 4.69 18.61 -11.05
CA ASP A 152 4.42 19.99 -11.51
C ASP A 152 3.00 20.18 -12.08
N ALA A 153 2.39 19.10 -12.60
CA ALA A 153 1.01 19.11 -13.07
C ALA A 153 -0.01 18.92 -11.93
N LEU A 154 0.40 18.19 -10.89
CA LEU A 154 -0.44 17.87 -9.73
C LEU A 154 0.34 18.10 -8.42
N PRO A 155 0.67 19.37 -8.08
CA PRO A 155 1.48 19.68 -6.90
C PRO A 155 0.73 19.39 -5.60
N ALA A 156 1.48 19.04 -4.57
CA ALA A 156 0.98 18.93 -3.22
C ALA A 156 0.56 20.32 -2.69
N VAL A 157 -0.64 20.40 -2.09
CA VAL A 157 -1.21 21.64 -1.55
C VAL A 157 -1.43 21.61 -0.04
N HIS A 158 -1.31 20.43 0.59
CA HIS A 158 -1.57 20.20 2.01
C HIS A 158 -0.44 19.42 2.70
N SER A 159 0.80 19.57 2.26
CA SER A 159 1.94 18.78 2.76
C SER A 159 2.13 18.89 4.27
N ASP A 160 2.14 20.10 4.81
CA ASP A 160 2.38 20.32 6.25
C ASP A 160 1.22 19.77 7.09
N LEU A 161 -0.02 20.05 6.70
CA LEU A 161 -1.22 19.56 7.38
C LEU A 161 -1.24 18.02 7.46
N VAL A 162 -0.99 17.35 6.33
CA VAL A 162 -1.00 15.87 6.27
C VAL A 162 0.18 15.28 7.04
N THR A 163 1.35 15.89 6.94
CA THR A 163 2.54 15.43 7.65
C THR A 163 2.35 15.54 9.16
N GLU A 164 1.83 16.66 9.65
CA GLU A 164 1.53 16.86 11.08
C GLU A 164 0.46 15.88 11.56
N ALA A 165 -0.65 15.78 10.85
CA ALA A 165 -1.77 14.92 11.23
C ALA A 165 -1.37 13.43 11.25
N TYR A 166 -0.59 12.98 10.28
CA TYR A 166 -0.08 11.61 10.20
C TYR A 166 0.98 11.34 11.27
N ALA A 167 2.01 12.19 11.40
CA ALA A 167 3.09 12.00 12.34
C ALA A 167 2.63 12.05 13.80
N SER A 168 1.64 12.90 14.10
CA SER A 168 1.02 12.98 15.43
C SER A 168 -0.05 11.93 15.69
N ARG A 169 -0.37 11.08 14.71
CA ARG A 169 -1.45 10.07 14.78
C ARG A 169 -2.82 10.65 15.18
N ARG A 170 -3.04 11.94 14.93
CA ARG A 170 -4.28 12.65 15.28
C ARG A 170 -5.37 12.53 14.20
N ALA A 171 -4.97 12.25 12.95
CA ALA A 171 -5.85 11.90 11.84
C ALA A 171 -5.18 10.87 10.94
N ILE A 172 -5.92 10.28 10.00
CA ILE A 172 -5.45 9.23 9.07
C ILE A 172 -4.89 8.03 9.89
N THR A 173 -5.53 7.69 11.00
CA THR A 173 -5.01 6.75 11.99
C THR A 173 -5.04 5.28 11.53
N ASP A 174 -5.77 4.98 10.47
CA ASP A 174 -5.90 3.67 9.83
C ASP A 174 -4.88 3.42 8.69
N VAL A 175 -3.95 4.36 8.49
CA VAL A 175 -2.84 4.24 7.54
C VAL A 175 -1.53 4.26 8.31
N THR A 176 -0.72 3.23 8.11
CA THR A 176 0.60 3.10 8.71
C THR A 176 1.64 2.88 7.61
N GLU A 177 2.93 2.92 7.97
CA GLU A 177 4.01 2.57 7.05
C GLU A 177 3.94 1.12 6.52
N TYR A 178 3.13 0.28 7.14
CA TYR A 178 2.86 -1.12 6.73
C TYR A 178 1.60 -1.26 5.87
N THR A 179 0.77 -0.22 5.79
CA THR A 179 -0.39 -0.22 4.91
C THR A 179 0.07 -0.30 3.46
N PRO A 180 -0.45 -1.24 2.65
CA PRO A 180 -0.12 -1.30 1.24
C PRO A 180 -0.26 0.06 0.56
N TYR A 181 0.77 0.48 -0.20
CA TYR A 181 0.78 1.75 -0.93
C TYR A 181 0.64 3.01 -0.05
N PHE A 182 1.10 2.97 1.22
CA PHE A 182 0.88 4.06 2.16
C PHE A 182 1.42 5.42 1.66
N GLN A 183 2.58 5.44 0.97
CA GLN A 183 3.12 6.68 0.41
C GLN A 183 2.21 7.25 -0.69
N ASP A 184 1.62 6.40 -1.51
CA ASP A 184 0.67 6.79 -2.54
C ASP A 184 -0.60 7.36 -1.89
N ILE A 185 -1.10 6.71 -0.83
CA ILE A 185 -2.23 7.20 -0.04
C ILE A 185 -1.93 8.59 0.52
N LEU A 186 -0.81 8.77 1.23
CA LEU A 186 -0.44 10.07 1.79
C LEU A 186 -0.22 11.14 0.71
N SER A 187 0.33 10.75 -0.46
CA SER A 187 0.46 11.64 -1.61
C SER A 187 -0.89 12.18 -2.06
N LEU A 188 -1.92 11.34 -2.14
CA LEU A 188 -3.26 11.78 -2.52
C LEU A 188 -3.89 12.73 -1.50
N TYR A 189 -3.66 12.53 -0.21
CA TYR A 189 -4.08 13.51 0.82
C TYR A 189 -3.36 14.85 0.65
N ARG A 190 -2.01 14.82 0.49
CA ARG A 190 -1.20 16.04 0.28
C ARG A 190 -1.64 16.83 -0.95
N LYS A 191 -2.08 16.15 -2.00
CA LYS A 191 -2.56 16.72 -3.26
C LYS A 191 -4.03 17.19 -3.20
N GLY A 192 -4.73 16.98 -2.10
CA GLY A 192 -6.16 17.33 -1.95
C GLY A 192 -7.10 16.47 -2.80
N ILE A 193 -6.65 15.27 -3.17
CA ILE A 193 -7.44 14.27 -3.91
C ILE A 193 -8.31 13.46 -2.95
N CYS A 194 -7.78 13.12 -1.78
CA CYS A 194 -8.47 12.45 -0.68
C CYS A 194 -8.60 13.36 0.54
N ILE A 195 -9.66 13.14 1.34
CA ILE A 195 -9.84 13.74 2.66
C ILE A 195 -10.21 12.70 3.72
N GLY A 196 -10.25 11.42 3.35
CA GLY A 196 -10.78 10.34 4.18
C GLY A 196 -12.27 10.09 3.98
N SER A 197 -12.78 9.08 4.65
CA SER A 197 -14.17 8.63 4.58
C SER A 197 -15.03 9.15 5.73
N ASP A 198 -14.39 9.72 6.76
CA ASP A 198 -15.03 10.25 7.96
C ASP A 198 -14.34 11.53 8.45
N LYS A 199 -14.79 12.02 9.62
CA LYS A 199 -14.29 13.26 10.24
C LYS A 199 -12.86 13.16 10.78
N THR A 200 -12.34 11.95 10.93
CA THR A 200 -10.99 11.69 11.43
C THR A 200 -10.01 11.42 10.30
N GLY A 201 -10.51 11.44 9.07
CA GLY A 201 -9.69 11.24 7.89
C GLY A 201 -9.33 9.78 7.61
N SER A 202 -10.11 8.81 8.12
CA SER A 202 -9.88 7.39 7.87
C SER A 202 -9.88 7.09 6.37
N PHE A 203 -8.84 6.41 5.89
CA PHE A 203 -8.70 6.07 4.48
C PHE A 203 -9.48 4.83 4.09
N LEU A 204 -9.59 3.85 4.99
CA LEU A 204 -10.17 2.53 4.78
C LEU A 204 -9.45 1.76 3.64
N PRO A 205 -8.14 1.49 3.78
CA PRO A 205 -7.28 1.02 2.67
C PRO A 205 -7.77 -0.29 2.04
N ASN A 206 -8.35 -1.18 2.83
CA ASN A 206 -8.82 -2.50 2.40
C ASN A 206 -10.26 -2.52 1.85
N ASP A 207 -11.00 -1.43 2.01
CA ASP A 207 -12.35 -1.33 1.49
C ASP A 207 -12.36 -1.23 -0.04
N LEU A 208 -13.37 -1.82 -0.66
CA LEU A 208 -13.59 -1.68 -2.09
C LEU A 208 -14.06 -0.26 -2.42
N ILE A 209 -13.48 0.35 -3.46
CA ILE A 209 -13.91 1.67 -3.88
C ILE A 209 -15.14 1.58 -4.79
N THR A 210 -16.13 2.43 -4.52
CA THR A 210 -17.29 2.58 -5.40
C THR A 210 -16.97 3.49 -6.59
N ARG A 211 -17.72 3.34 -7.69
CA ARG A 211 -17.58 4.20 -8.87
C ARG A 211 -17.82 5.68 -8.56
N GLY A 212 -18.75 5.99 -7.63
CA GLY A 212 -18.99 7.37 -7.18
C GLY A 212 -17.78 7.94 -6.42
N ALA A 213 -17.20 7.21 -5.49
CA ALA A 213 -16.01 7.63 -4.75
C ALA A 213 -14.79 7.77 -5.67
N ALA A 214 -14.60 6.84 -6.62
CA ALA A 214 -13.55 6.94 -7.62
C ALA A 214 -13.72 8.18 -8.51
N ALA A 215 -14.96 8.53 -8.90
CA ALA A 215 -15.24 9.74 -9.67
C ALA A 215 -14.74 11.00 -8.96
N ALA A 216 -14.92 11.10 -7.64
CA ALA A 216 -14.43 12.23 -6.87
C ALA A 216 -12.90 12.32 -6.89
N MET A 217 -12.18 11.20 -6.73
CA MET A 217 -10.72 11.17 -6.80
C MET A 217 -10.22 11.58 -8.21
N LEU A 218 -10.77 10.97 -9.24
CA LEU A 218 -10.37 11.21 -10.63
C LEU A 218 -10.57 12.68 -11.07
N THR A 219 -11.71 13.28 -10.73
CA THR A 219 -11.98 14.67 -11.13
C THR A 219 -11.15 15.69 -10.38
N ARG A 220 -10.81 15.43 -9.11
CA ARG A 220 -9.88 16.27 -8.34
C ARG A 220 -8.48 16.29 -8.91
N MET A 221 -8.08 15.27 -9.66
CA MET A 221 -6.79 15.25 -10.35
C MET A 221 -6.73 16.19 -11.55
N ILE A 222 -7.84 16.37 -12.25
CA ILE A 222 -7.89 17.12 -13.51
C ILE A 222 -8.52 18.51 -13.38
N ASP A 223 -9.30 18.74 -12.33
CA ASP A 223 -9.96 20.02 -12.04
C ASP A 223 -9.53 20.55 -10.66
N PRO A 224 -8.60 21.52 -10.61
CA PRO A 224 -8.14 22.09 -9.35
C PRO A 224 -9.25 22.70 -8.48
N ALA A 225 -10.36 23.15 -9.09
CA ALA A 225 -11.49 23.73 -8.36
C ALA A 225 -12.25 22.69 -7.52
N LEU A 226 -12.11 21.41 -7.84
CA LEU A 226 -12.73 20.29 -7.12
C LEU A 226 -11.82 19.70 -6.02
N ARG A 227 -10.56 20.14 -5.92
CA ARG A 227 -9.67 19.72 -4.83
C ARG A 227 -10.21 20.21 -3.49
N VAL A 228 -9.95 19.44 -2.46
CA VAL A 228 -10.52 19.68 -1.13
C VAL A 228 -9.43 19.89 -0.08
N THR A 229 -9.71 20.81 0.85
CA THR A 229 -8.90 20.98 2.05
C THR A 229 -9.51 20.09 3.16
N PRO A 230 -8.76 19.17 3.76
CA PRO A 230 -9.25 18.36 4.85
C PRO A 230 -9.69 19.21 6.05
N GLN A 231 -10.80 18.83 6.68
CA GLN A 231 -11.35 19.44 7.89
C GLN A 231 -11.52 18.32 8.93
N TRP A 232 -10.40 17.83 9.47
CA TRP A 232 -10.42 16.70 10.38
C TRP A 232 -10.70 17.09 11.83
N THR A 233 -11.44 16.24 12.52
CA THR A 233 -11.49 16.23 13.99
C THR A 233 -10.31 15.41 14.48
N LEU A 234 -9.31 16.08 15.04
CA LEU A 234 -8.08 15.43 15.48
C LEU A 234 -8.31 14.62 16.76
N HIS A 235 -7.81 13.41 16.80
CA HIS A 235 -7.79 12.58 17.99
C HIS A 235 -6.73 13.07 18.98
N ASP A 236 -7.03 13.03 20.26
CA ASP A 236 -6.04 13.20 21.32
C ASP A 236 -5.39 11.85 21.62
N ILE A 237 -4.30 11.54 20.93
CA ILE A 237 -3.46 10.38 21.23
C ILE A 237 -2.27 10.86 22.04
N PRO A 238 -1.89 10.17 23.14
CA PRO A 238 -0.73 10.53 23.93
C PRO A 238 0.54 10.64 23.08
N ASP A 239 1.32 11.70 23.27
CA ASP A 239 2.56 11.98 22.53
C ASP A 239 3.56 10.81 22.53
N ALA A 240 3.55 9.97 23.55
CA ALA A 240 4.42 8.81 23.65
C ALA A 240 4.09 7.75 22.59
N ALA A 241 2.80 7.50 22.34
CA ALA A 241 2.35 6.55 21.32
C ALA A 241 2.70 7.02 19.91
N SER A 242 2.59 8.31 19.61
CA SER A 242 2.92 8.86 18.30
C SER A 242 4.41 8.81 17.97
N ARG A 243 5.28 8.81 18.99
CA ARG A 243 6.74 8.72 18.78
C ARG A 243 7.25 7.33 18.48
N THR A 244 6.58 6.30 18.98
CA THR A 244 7.01 4.90 18.84
C THR A 244 6.54 4.25 17.54
N LEU A 245 5.40 4.70 17.01
CA LEU A 245 4.87 4.21 15.73
C LEU A 245 5.74 4.57 14.51
N ALA A 246 6.47 5.68 14.58
CA ALA A 246 7.26 6.21 13.46
C ALA A 246 8.56 5.46 13.17
N GLY A 247 8.94 4.43 13.94
CA GLY A 247 10.27 3.86 13.94
C GLY A 247 10.40 2.41 13.52
N LEU A 248 9.31 1.69 13.27
CA LEU A 248 9.42 0.24 13.06
C LEU A 248 10.12 -0.12 11.74
N ILE A 249 9.92 0.64 10.68
CA ILE A 249 10.74 0.58 9.45
C ILE A 249 10.85 1.98 8.86
N THR A 250 12.03 2.58 8.90
CA THR A 250 12.28 3.79 8.14
C THR A 250 12.22 3.49 6.65
N PRO A 251 11.32 4.11 5.86
CA PRO A 251 11.23 3.85 4.45
C PRO A 251 12.56 4.06 3.74
N GLY A 252 12.95 3.09 2.90
CA GLY A 252 14.11 3.21 2.04
C GLY A 252 13.76 3.82 0.68
N ARG A 253 14.74 3.86 -0.23
CA ARG A 253 14.57 4.23 -1.62
C ARG A 253 14.63 2.99 -2.50
N TYR A 254 13.84 2.95 -3.55
CA TYR A 254 13.99 1.92 -4.57
C TYR A 254 15.29 2.12 -5.35
N ILE A 255 16.17 1.12 -5.30
CA ILE A 255 17.41 1.05 -6.06
C ILE A 255 17.32 -0.16 -6.97
N ALA A 256 17.16 0.09 -8.27
CA ALA A 256 16.90 -0.98 -9.25
C ALA A 256 18.09 -1.97 -9.41
N SER A 257 19.31 -1.52 -9.16
CA SER A 257 20.54 -2.32 -9.29
C SER A 257 21.42 -2.16 -8.04
N PRO A 258 21.00 -2.66 -6.88
CA PRO A 258 21.80 -2.55 -5.66
C PRO A 258 23.12 -3.32 -5.81
N THR A 259 24.21 -2.69 -5.40
CA THR A 259 25.58 -3.21 -5.47
C THR A 259 26.19 -3.45 -4.10
N THR A 260 25.58 -2.91 -3.05
CA THR A 260 25.98 -3.06 -1.66
C THR A 260 24.81 -3.57 -0.81
N GLU A 261 25.14 -4.12 0.36
CA GLU A 261 24.14 -4.53 1.34
C GLU A 261 23.25 -3.36 1.79
N ALA A 262 23.83 -2.18 2.00
CA ALA A 262 23.09 -0.98 2.38
C ALA A 262 22.09 -0.53 1.29
N GLU A 263 22.46 -0.64 0.01
CA GLU A 263 21.56 -0.35 -1.11
C GLU A 263 20.45 -1.40 -1.23
N MET A 264 20.76 -2.67 -0.96
CA MET A 264 19.76 -3.74 -0.90
C MET A 264 18.81 -3.51 0.28
N ASP A 265 19.32 -3.14 1.44
CA ASP A 265 18.53 -2.77 2.62
C ASP A 265 17.56 -1.61 2.31
N GLU A 266 18.02 -0.56 1.64
CA GLU A 266 17.14 0.53 1.20
C GLU A 266 16.01 0.04 0.30
N SER A 267 16.30 -0.82 -0.66
CA SER A 267 15.29 -1.36 -1.59
C SER A 267 14.30 -2.29 -0.89
N ILE A 268 14.76 -3.10 0.04
CA ILE A 268 13.89 -3.95 0.88
C ILE A 268 12.97 -3.10 1.76
N ARG A 269 13.51 -2.08 2.45
CA ARG A 269 12.69 -1.16 3.25
C ARG A 269 11.67 -0.41 2.42
N TYR A 270 12.04 0.03 1.21
CA TYR A 270 11.09 0.61 0.26
C TYR A 270 9.95 -0.37 -0.07
N MET A 271 10.28 -1.61 -0.43
CA MET A 271 9.29 -2.64 -0.72
C MET A 271 8.35 -2.89 0.47
N LEU A 272 8.92 -3.10 1.65
CA LEU A 272 8.15 -3.39 2.87
C LEU A 272 7.26 -2.21 3.26
N ALA A 273 7.78 -0.98 3.18
CA ALA A 273 7.03 0.22 3.48
C ALA A 273 5.91 0.51 2.47
N SER A 274 6.07 0.08 1.21
CA SER A 274 5.01 0.17 0.20
C SER A 274 3.95 -0.93 0.32
N GLY A 275 4.09 -1.85 1.28
CA GLY A 275 3.21 -3.00 1.42
C GLY A 275 3.36 -4.07 0.33
N SER A 276 4.36 -3.93 -0.56
CA SER A 276 4.62 -4.91 -1.61
C SER A 276 5.30 -6.16 -1.05
N GLN A 277 5.03 -7.31 -1.67
CA GLN A 277 5.75 -8.56 -1.48
C GLN A 277 6.76 -8.83 -2.59
N GLN A 278 6.82 -7.94 -3.59
CA GLN A 278 7.68 -8.12 -4.76
C GLN A 278 8.69 -6.98 -4.85
N LEU A 279 9.93 -7.37 -5.18
CA LEU A 279 11.01 -6.45 -5.49
C LEU A 279 11.65 -6.87 -6.82
N THR A 280 11.55 -6.02 -7.83
CA THR A 280 12.18 -6.26 -9.13
C THR A 280 13.52 -5.53 -9.20
N LEU A 281 14.59 -6.29 -9.41
CA LEU A 281 15.96 -5.80 -9.53
C LEU A 281 16.45 -5.97 -10.97
N ARG A 282 17.27 -5.05 -11.46
CA ARG A 282 17.78 -5.03 -12.84
C ARG A 282 19.30 -4.98 -12.83
N TYR A 283 19.95 -5.96 -13.46
CA TYR A 283 21.39 -6.01 -13.63
C TYR A 283 21.73 -6.12 -15.11
N ALA A 284 22.76 -5.40 -15.58
CA ALA A 284 23.17 -5.44 -16.99
C ALA A 284 23.54 -6.87 -17.44
N GLU A 285 24.26 -7.58 -16.58
CA GLU A 285 24.58 -9.00 -16.73
C GLU A 285 24.59 -9.63 -15.32
N ILE A 286 23.98 -10.78 -15.16
CA ILE A 286 24.02 -11.54 -13.91
C ILE A 286 24.06 -13.05 -14.17
N THR A 287 24.98 -13.73 -13.51
CA THR A 287 25.06 -15.20 -13.52
C THR A 287 24.10 -15.82 -12.51
N VAL A 288 23.76 -17.10 -12.70
CA VAL A 288 22.91 -17.85 -11.75
C VAL A 288 23.49 -17.84 -10.32
N VAL A 289 24.83 -17.89 -10.20
CA VAL A 289 25.50 -17.84 -8.88
C VAL A 289 25.29 -16.48 -8.21
N GLN A 290 25.49 -15.39 -8.95
CA GLN A 290 25.25 -14.04 -8.44
C GLN A 290 23.77 -13.80 -8.12
N ALA A 291 22.86 -14.30 -8.93
CA ALA A 291 21.42 -14.20 -8.65
C ALA A 291 21.05 -14.91 -7.34
N ARG A 292 21.64 -16.06 -7.05
CA ARG A 292 21.47 -16.77 -5.77
C ARG A 292 22.00 -15.95 -4.60
N GLN A 293 23.17 -15.33 -4.74
CA GLN A 293 23.74 -14.47 -3.68
C GLN A 293 22.84 -13.25 -3.41
N VAL A 294 22.32 -12.61 -4.46
CA VAL A 294 21.34 -11.50 -4.33
C VAL A 294 20.11 -11.96 -3.58
N MET A 295 19.58 -13.14 -3.91
CA MET A 295 18.41 -13.71 -3.25
C MET A 295 18.67 -14.02 -1.77
N GLU A 296 19.81 -14.66 -1.45
CA GLU A 296 20.19 -14.99 -0.06
C GLU A 296 20.38 -13.71 0.78
N GLN A 297 21.04 -12.70 0.22
CA GLN A 297 21.19 -11.38 0.88
C GLN A 297 19.85 -10.71 1.12
N ALA A 298 18.99 -10.66 0.10
CA ALA A 298 17.65 -10.06 0.23
C ALA A 298 16.82 -10.76 1.31
N LEU A 299 16.83 -12.09 1.33
CA LEU A 299 16.12 -12.89 2.35
C LEU A 299 16.65 -12.63 3.76
N SER A 300 17.97 -12.52 3.92
CA SER A 300 18.59 -12.18 5.21
C SER A 300 18.10 -10.82 5.71
N ILE A 301 18.09 -9.81 4.84
CA ILE A 301 17.64 -8.47 5.20
C ILE A 301 16.13 -8.47 5.52
N VAL A 302 15.29 -9.13 4.72
CA VAL A 302 13.85 -9.20 4.98
C VAL A 302 13.57 -9.80 6.36
N LYS A 303 14.30 -10.83 6.74
CA LYS A 303 14.14 -11.48 8.06
C LYS A 303 14.42 -10.54 9.22
N THR A 304 15.32 -9.57 9.07
CA THR A 304 15.59 -8.58 10.13
C THR A 304 14.42 -7.65 10.40
N TYR A 305 13.59 -7.36 9.38
CA TYR A 305 12.43 -6.48 9.51
C TYR A 305 11.11 -7.20 9.78
N CYS A 306 11.01 -8.45 9.40
CA CYS A 306 9.72 -9.16 9.36
C CYS A 306 9.64 -10.35 10.29
N GLU A 307 10.67 -10.56 11.12
CA GLU A 307 10.69 -11.66 12.09
C GLU A 307 9.75 -12.82 11.69
N GLN A 308 10.26 -13.92 11.26
CA GLN A 308 9.53 -15.17 11.01
C GLN A 308 8.28 -15.17 10.12
N SER A 309 7.83 -14.00 9.63
CA SER A 309 6.70 -13.92 8.70
C SER A 309 7.04 -14.39 7.28
N TYR A 310 8.32 -14.66 6.97
CA TYR A 310 8.77 -15.08 5.64
C TYR A 310 9.52 -16.40 5.70
N ASN A 311 8.77 -17.50 5.56
CA ASN A 311 9.34 -18.85 5.60
C ASN A 311 9.91 -19.32 4.26
N ALA A 312 9.48 -18.70 3.16
CA ALA A 312 9.93 -19.03 1.82
C ALA A 312 10.18 -17.76 1.00
N LEU A 313 11.24 -17.79 0.21
CA LEU A 313 11.52 -16.78 -0.80
C LEU A 313 11.51 -17.46 -2.16
N GLU A 314 10.60 -17.01 -3.01
CA GLU A 314 10.59 -17.38 -4.41
C GLU A 314 11.30 -16.32 -5.22
N CYS A 315 12.16 -16.76 -6.14
CA CYS A 315 12.88 -15.89 -7.05
C CYS A 315 12.62 -16.33 -8.48
N THR A 316 12.10 -15.40 -9.27
CA THR A 316 11.94 -15.60 -10.71
C THR A 316 13.06 -14.88 -11.45
N PHE A 317 13.83 -15.63 -12.22
CA PHE A 317 14.95 -15.12 -12.99
C PHE A 317 14.55 -15.01 -14.46
N PHE A 318 14.62 -13.79 -15.02
CA PHE A 318 14.40 -13.54 -16.43
C PHE A 318 15.67 -13.02 -17.09
N THR A 319 16.02 -13.58 -18.24
CA THR A 319 17.05 -12.98 -19.10
C THR A 319 16.43 -11.88 -19.99
N PRO A 320 17.11 -10.74 -20.17
CA PRO A 320 18.48 -10.39 -19.74
C PRO A 320 18.48 -9.52 -18.45
N GLY A 321 18.91 -10.10 -17.34
CA GLY A 321 19.33 -9.29 -16.19
C GLY A 321 18.23 -8.74 -15.27
N THR A 322 17.02 -9.26 -15.30
CA THR A 322 15.96 -8.90 -14.33
C THR A 322 15.74 -10.04 -13.34
N ILE A 323 15.73 -9.72 -12.04
CA ILE A 323 15.39 -10.64 -10.95
C ILE A 323 14.15 -10.09 -10.29
N THR A 324 13.09 -10.88 -10.20
CA THR A 324 11.93 -10.58 -9.38
C THR A 324 11.98 -11.46 -8.15
N LEU A 325 12.14 -10.84 -6.99
CA LEU A 325 12.07 -11.48 -5.69
C LEU A 325 10.63 -11.40 -5.22
N THR A 326 10.01 -12.55 -4.96
CA THR A 326 8.67 -12.62 -4.37
C THR A 326 8.80 -13.25 -2.99
N PHE A 327 8.34 -12.54 -1.96
CA PHE A 327 8.40 -12.98 -0.59
C PHE A 327 7.03 -13.56 -0.20
N SER A 328 7.02 -14.77 0.32
CA SER A 328 5.81 -15.45 0.75
C SER A 328 6.05 -16.22 2.05
N ALA A 329 5.02 -16.34 2.86
CA ALA A 329 4.96 -17.26 3.98
C ALA A 329 4.04 -18.44 3.64
N ALA A 330 4.33 -19.63 4.12
CA ALA A 330 3.49 -20.81 3.88
C ALA A 330 2.04 -20.56 4.29
N SER A 331 1.84 -19.90 5.44
CA SER A 331 0.54 -19.58 6.02
C SER A 331 -0.27 -18.48 5.28
N ALA A 332 0.39 -17.59 4.57
CA ALA A 332 -0.26 -16.41 3.97
C ALA A 332 -0.21 -16.38 2.43
N GLY A 333 0.67 -17.18 1.82
CA GLY A 333 0.86 -17.21 0.38
C GLY A 333 1.09 -15.83 -0.21
N THR A 334 0.35 -15.49 -1.25
CA THR A 334 0.41 -14.19 -1.95
C THR A 334 -0.32 -13.06 -1.21
N GLN A 335 -0.98 -13.33 -0.08
CA GLN A 335 -1.73 -12.33 0.69
C GLN A 335 -0.96 -11.81 1.92
N LEU A 336 0.33 -12.14 2.05
CA LEU A 336 1.13 -11.77 3.21
C LEU A 336 1.15 -10.26 3.48
N SER A 337 1.25 -9.42 2.44
CA SER A 337 1.20 -7.96 2.59
C SER A 337 -0.12 -7.48 3.20
N HIS A 338 -1.23 -8.07 2.77
CA HIS A 338 -2.56 -7.77 3.31
C HIS A 338 -2.64 -8.14 4.81
N TYR A 339 -2.21 -9.36 5.16
CA TYR A 339 -2.21 -9.80 6.56
C TYR A 339 -1.27 -8.96 7.44
N ARG A 340 -0.12 -8.56 6.92
CA ARG A 340 0.80 -7.67 7.66
C ARG A 340 0.19 -6.30 7.94
N ALA A 341 -0.42 -5.67 6.93
CA ALA A 341 -1.09 -4.38 7.10
C ALA A 341 -2.22 -4.49 8.14
N ALA A 342 -3.10 -5.48 7.99
CA ALA A 342 -4.18 -5.71 8.95
C ALA A 342 -3.67 -6.01 10.36
N THR A 343 -2.59 -6.78 10.50
CA THR A 343 -1.94 -7.05 11.81
C THR A 343 -1.47 -5.76 12.46
N MET A 344 -0.82 -4.88 11.71
CA MET A 344 -0.34 -3.59 12.23
C MET A 344 -1.50 -2.70 12.67
N ASP A 345 -2.55 -2.60 11.86
CA ASP A 345 -3.73 -1.80 12.20
C ASP A 345 -4.39 -2.31 13.50
N ALA A 346 -4.47 -3.63 13.66
CA ALA A 346 -5.03 -4.23 14.88
C ALA A 346 -4.11 -4.03 16.10
N ALA A 347 -2.80 -4.16 15.95
CA ALA A 347 -1.85 -3.91 17.03
C ALA A 347 -1.90 -2.44 17.51
N ILE A 348 -1.98 -1.49 16.58
CA ILE A 348 -2.18 -0.07 16.89
C ILE A 348 -3.50 0.16 17.61
N ALA A 349 -4.58 -0.50 17.19
CA ALA A 349 -5.88 -0.38 17.85
C ALA A 349 -5.84 -0.88 19.30
N VAL A 350 -5.15 -2.00 19.56
CA VAL A 350 -4.95 -2.53 20.92
C VAL A 350 -4.11 -1.57 21.76
N HIS A 351 -2.98 -1.11 21.23
CA HIS A 351 -2.14 -0.11 21.88
C HIS A 351 -2.96 1.13 22.27
N ASP A 352 -3.68 1.75 21.32
CA ASP A 352 -4.48 2.95 21.56
C ASP A 352 -5.62 2.69 22.56
N GLN A 353 -6.21 1.50 22.55
CA GLN A 353 -7.24 1.12 23.52
C GLN A 353 -6.69 1.09 24.94
N LEU A 354 -5.53 0.44 25.17
CA LEU A 354 -4.90 0.33 26.48
C LEU A 354 -4.47 1.71 27.04
N TRP A 355 -3.92 2.57 26.17
CA TRP A 355 -3.61 3.97 26.53
C TRP A 355 -4.86 4.77 26.88
N LYS A 356 -5.93 4.68 26.12
CA LYS A 356 -7.21 5.36 26.40
C LYS A 356 -7.88 4.86 27.66
N ALA A 357 -7.73 3.58 27.98
CA ALA A 357 -8.24 2.97 29.21
C ALA A 357 -7.42 3.37 30.45
N GLY A 358 -6.24 3.95 30.28
CA GLY A 358 -5.29 4.26 31.35
C GLY A 358 -4.57 3.04 31.92
N GLU A 359 -4.62 1.91 31.19
CA GLU A 359 -3.85 0.71 31.52
C GLU A 359 -2.37 0.87 31.17
N LEU A 360 -2.07 1.73 30.20
CA LEU A 360 -0.73 2.23 29.88
C LEU A 360 -0.68 3.72 30.17
N THR A 361 0.44 4.18 30.74
CA THR A 361 0.67 5.58 31.09
C THR A 361 2.11 6.00 30.81
N THR A 362 2.38 7.32 30.77
CA THR A 362 3.71 7.87 30.47
C THR A 362 4.75 7.63 31.54
N ASP A 363 4.35 7.38 32.77
CA ASP A 363 5.19 7.17 33.94
C ASP A 363 5.50 5.70 34.20
N MET A 364 4.92 4.77 33.46
CA MET A 364 5.26 3.35 33.52
C MET A 364 6.65 3.09 32.94
N THR A 365 7.38 2.15 33.58
CA THR A 365 8.63 1.58 33.09
C THR A 365 8.39 0.66 31.88
N GLU A 366 9.44 0.28 31.15
CA GLU A 366 9.34 -0.71 30.08
C GLU A 366 8.85 -2.06 30.59
N MET A 367 9.29 -2.46 31.78
CA MET A 367 8.85 -3.69 32.44
C MET A 367 7.32 -3.66 32.69
N GLU A 368 6.80 -2.59 33.27
CA GLU A 368 5.36 -2.45 33.57
C GLU A 368 4.51 -2.46 32.29
N LYS A 369 4.96 -1.78 31.25
CA LYS A 369 4.28 -1.79 29.94
C LYS A 369 4.32 -3.18 29.29
N ALA A 370 5.46 -3.86 29.36
CA ALA A 370 5.61 -5.20 28.84
C ALA A 370 4.68 -6.20 29.55
N GLU A 371 4.47 -6.03 30.86
CA GLU A 371 3.54 -6.86 31.64
C GLU A 371 2.08 -6.64 31.22
N VAL A 372 1.68 -5.39 30.95
CA VAL A 372 0.33 -5.09 30.43
C VAL A 372 0.09 -5.81 29.10
N TYR A 373 1.02 -5.72 28.15
CA TYR A 373 0.88 -6.42 26.87
C TYR A 373 0.95 -7.94 27.00
N TYR A 374 1.78 -8.45 27.92
CA TYR A 374 1.84 -9.87 28.21
C TYR A 374 0.48 -10.40 28.68
N ASN A 375 -0.11 -9.72 29.65
CA ASN A 375 -1.42 -10.09 30.17
C ASN A 375 -2.50 -9.97 29.08
N TRP A 376 -2.45 -8.91 28.27
CA TRP A 376 -3.41 -8.73 27.18
C TRP A 376 -3.34 -9.88 26.17
N VAL A 377 -2.13 -10.26 25.72
CA VAL A 377 -1.92 -11.35 24.75
C VAL A 377 -2.42 -12.68 25.32
N CYS A 378 -2.03 -13.03 26.54
CA CYS A 378 -2.46 -14.27 27.19
C CYS A 378 -3.98 -14.35 27.43
N GLN A 379 -4.65 -13.22 27.63
CA GLN A 379 -6.11 -13.17 27.88
C GLN A 379 -6.96 -13.14 26.60
N ASN A 380 -6.39 -12.77 25.47
CA ASN A 380 -7.11 -12.56 24.21
C ASN A 380 -6.77 -13.59 23.12
N CYS A 381 -6.01 -14.63 23.45
CA CYS A 381 -5.62 -15.69 22.53
C CYS A 381 -5.78 -17.05 23.16
N MET A 382 -6.06 -18.08 22.37
CA MET A 382 -6.02 -19.48 22.73
C MET A 382 -5.07 -20.22 21.79
N TYR A 383 -4.32 -21.22 22.33
CA TYR A 383 -3.40 -21.99 21.51
C TYR A 383 -4.14 -22.90 20.53
N ASP A 384 -3.78 -22.80 19.24
CA ASP A 384 -4.39 -23.59 18.16
C ASP A 384 -3.70 -24.94 18.01
N PHE A 385 -4.14 -25.96 18.75
CA PHE A 385 -3.65 -27.33 18.64
C PHE A 385 -3.97 -28.01 17.31
N SER A 386 -4.81 -27.41 16.49
CA SER A 386 -5.21 -27.96 15.19
C SER A 386 -4.43 -27.39 14.00
N ALA A 387 -3.57 -26.40 14.25
CA ALA A 387 -2.82 -25.71 13.21
C ALA A 387 -1.89 -26.66 12.44
N GLY A 388 -2.03 -26.69 11.11
CA GLY A 388 -1.04 -27.26 10.20
C GLY A 388 -0.01 -26.19 9.79
N ASP A 389 1.05 -26.59 9.10
CA ASP A 389 2.17 -25.72 8.70
C ASP A 389 1.75 -24.52 7.83
N ASP A 390 0.59 -24.58 7.17
CA ASP A 390 0.00 -23.55 6.33
C ASP A 390 -1.11 -22.75 7.04
N SER A 391 -1.31 -22.95 8.34
CA SER A 391 -2.33 -22.22 9.12
C SER A 391 -1.95 -20.76 9.32
N LEU A 392 -2.96 -19.87 9.27
CA LEU A 392 -2.81 -18.47 9.66
C LEU A 392 -2.41 -18.29 11.14
N SER A 393 -2.58 -19.33 11.98
CA SER A 393 -2.17 -19.33 13.38
C SER A 393 -0.65 -19.15 13.56
N HIS A 394 0.15 -19.31 12.50
CA HIS A 394 1.58 -19.03 12.46
C HIS A 394 1.95 -17.57 12.28
N ILE A 395 0.99 -16.69 12.02
CA ILE A 395 1.24 -15.25 11.88
C ILE A 395 0.44 -14.45 12.91
N PRO A 396 0.95 -13.29 13.36
CA PRO A 396 0.29 -12.46 14.37
C PRO A 396 -1.15 -12.05 14.03
N TYR A 397 -1.50 -12.00 12.74
CA TYR A 397 -2.85 -11.74 12.26
C TYR A 397 -3.91 -12.59 12.97
N SER A 398 -3.65 -13.89 13.10
CA SER A 398 -4.62 -14.82 13.69
C SER A 398 -4.91 -14.50 15.15
N LEU A 399 -3.90 -14.10 15.92
CA LEU A 399 -4.09 -13.67 17.30
C LEU A 399 -5.08 -12.49 17.38
N PHE A 400 -4.85 -11.44 16.59
CA PHE A 400 -5.68 -10.23 16.66
C PHE A 400 -7.09 -10.39 16.09
N TYR A 401 -7.29 -11.23 15.08
CA TYR A 401 -8.57 -11.34 14.38
C TYR A 401 -9.35 -12.61 14.72
N ASN A 402 -8.66 -13.72 14.99
CA ASN A 402 -9.29 -15.01 15.27
C ASN A 402 -9.26 -15.37 16.75
N GLY A 403 -8.43 -14.69 17.56
CA GLY A 403 -8.19 -15.04 18.95
C GLY A 403 -7.51 -16.38 19.13
N THR A 404 -6.80 -16.89 18.11
CA THR A 404 -6.06 -18.16 18.14
C THR A 404 -4.72 -18.03 17.46
N ALA A 405 -3.69 -18.65 18.00
CA ALA A 405 -2.35 -18.69 17.40
C ALA A 405 -1.55 -19.91 17.88
N VAL A 406 -0.43 -20.17 17.22
CA VAL A 406 0.64 -21.04 17.75
C VAL A 406 1.82 -20.16 18.18
N CYS A 407 2.91 -20.75 18.67
CA CYS A 407 3.99 -20.03 19.34
C CYS A 407 4.59 -18.85 18.53
N ASP A 408 4.74 -18.97 17.22
CA ASP A 408 5.26 -17.89 16.37
C ASP A 408 4.22 -16.75 16.17
N GLY A 409 2.93 -17.06 16.08
CA GLY A 409 1.87 -16.07 16.09
C GLY A 409 1.78 -15.28 17.41
N TYR A 410 1.88 -15.96 18.56
CA TYR A 410 1.95 -15.33 19.89
C TYR A 410 3.15 -14.39 20.00
N THR A 411 4.35 -14.93 19.74
CA THR A 411 5.61 -14.19 19.84
C THR A 411 5.63 -12.97 18.91
N GLY A 412 5.20 -13.15 17.67
CA GLY A 412 5.15 -12.06 16.70
C GLY A 412 4.19 -10.95 17.10
N ALA A 413 3.00 -11.29 17.64
CA ALA A 413 2.03 -10.29 18.10
C ALA A 413 2.55 -9.52 19.32
N TYR A 414 3.13 -10.22 20.29
CA TYR A 414 3.70 -9.60 21.47
C TYR A 414 4.89 -8.68 21.14
N ASN A 415 5.84 -9.16 20.32
CA ASN A 415 6.96 -8.33 19.86
C ASN A 415 6.49 -7.06 19.14
N LEU A 416 5.44 -7.17 18.36
CA LEU A 416 4.88 -6.00 17.67
C LEU A 416 4.34 -4.95 18.66
N LEU A 417 3.62 -5.39 19.70
CA LEU A 417 3.10 -4.50 20.75
C LEU A 417 4.24 -3.83 21.54
N LEU A 418 5.32 -4.58 21.88
CA LEU A 418 6.51 -4.02 22.53
C LEU A 418 7.19 -2.97 21.65
N LYS A 419 7.32 -3.22 20.36
CA LYS A 419 7.93 -2.29 19.40
C LYS A 419 7.12 -1.00 19.25
N LEU A 420 5.80 -1.04 19.40
CA LEU A 420 4.97 0.17 19.44
C LEU A 420 5.30 1.10 20.61
N GLU A 421 5.88 0.57 21.71
CA GLU A 421 6.40 1.35 22.84
C GLU A 421 7.88 1.72 22.70
N GLY A 422 8.53 1.33 21.59
CA GLY A 422 9.97 1.53 21.40
C GLY A 422 10.84 0.57 22.22
N ILE A 423 10.26 -0.49 22.78
CA ILE A 423 10.96 -1.53 23.55
C ILE A 423 11.72 -2.42 22.58
N ASP A 424 13.05 -2.56 22.79
CA ASP A 424 13.90 -3.42 21.99
C ASP A 424 13.61 -4.89 22.30
N CYS A 425 13.22 -5.64 21.28
CA CYS A 425 12.89 -7.05 21.41
C CYS A 425 13.15 -7.83 20.11
N THR A 426 13.41 -9.13 20.29
CA THR A 426 13.59 -10.10 19.22
C THR A 426 12.94 -11.43 19.60
N ALA A 427 12.98 -12.40 18.69
CA ALA A 427 12.49 -13.74 18.94
C ALA A 427 13.65 -14.75 19.08
N LEU A 428 13.60 -15.61 20.06
CA LEU A 428 14.51 -16.74 20.24
C LEU A 428 13.80 -18.03 19.80
N THR A 429 14.41 -18.76 18.87
CA THR A 429 13.81 -19.93 18.24
C THR A 429 14.62 -21.17 18.58
N THR A 430 13.92 -22.24 18.97
CA THR A 430 14.44 -23.60 19.04
C THR A 430 13.91 -24.45 17.88
N LYS A 431 14.08 -25.76 17.93
CA LYS A 431 13.55 -26.69 16.91
C LYS A 431 12.02 -26.75 16.88
N SER A 432 11.36 -26.48 17.99
CA SER A 432 9.92 -26.73 18.16
C SER A 432 9.18 -25.60 18.89
N HIS A 433 9.89 -24.55 19.31
CA HIS A 433 9.29 -23.47 20.09
C HIS A 433 10.01 -22.15 19.87
N ILE A 434 9.31 -21.06 20.14
CA ILE A 434 9.79 -19.70 19.97
C ILE A 434 9.15 -18.80 21.03
N TRP A 435 9.94 -17.84 21.55
CA TRP A 435 9.52 -16.85 22.52
C TRP A 435 10.28 -15.53 22.37
N THR A 436 9.85 -14.51 23.07
CA THR A 436 10.44 -13.17 23.05
C THR A 436 11.67 -13.08 23.95
N VAL A 437 12.70 -12.38 23.45
CA VAL A 437 13.78 -11.80 24.25
C VAL A 437 13.68 -10.29 24.16
N ALA A 438 13.55 -9.58 25.27
CA ALA A 438 13.39 -8.13 25.31
C ALA A 438 14.37 -7.49 26.28
N THR A 439 14.84 -6.29 25.97
CA THR A 439 15.58 -5.44 26.89
C THR A 439 14.59 -4.52 27.60
N LEU A 440 14.35 -4.78 28.87
CA LEU A 440 13.43 -3.99 29.69
C LEU A 440 14.22 -3.24 30.76
N ASP A 441 14.07 -1.91 30.78
CA ASP A 441 14.79 -1.03 31.72
C ASP A 441 16.31 -1.30 31.72
N GLY A 442 16.85 -1.60 30.53
CA GLY A 442 18.30 -1.87 30.32
C GLY A 442 18.76 -3.28 30.68
N THR A 443 17.86 -4.22 31.00
CA THR A 443 18.18 -5.62 31.35
C THR A 443 17.47 -6.58 30.39
N GLU A 444 18.18 -7.63 29.95
CA GLU A 444 17.64 -8.68 29.09
C GLU A 444 16.74 -9.65 29.88
N TYR A 445 15.55 -9.89 29.33
CA TYR A 445 14.59 -10.86 29.86
C TYR A 445 14.02 -11.72 28.73
N HIS A 446 13.67 -12.97 29.08
CA HIS A 446 12.92 -13.87 28.22
C HIS A 446 11.46 -13.90 28.64
N ILE A 447 10.56 -13.85 27.67
CA ILE A 447 9.11 -13.74 27.90
C ILE A 447 8.41 -14.70 26.95
N ASP A 448 7.68 -15.67 27.50
CA ASP A 448 6.96 -16.66 26.72
C ASP A 448 5.45 -16.51 26.90
N THR A 449 4.83 -15.78 26.00
CA THR A 449 3.37 -15.57 25.98
C THR A 449 2.59 -16.83 25.64
N THR A 450 3.19 -17.81 24.96
CA THR A 450 2.54 -19.07 24.63
C THR A 450 2.35 -19.96 25.85
N TRP A 451 3.42 -20.16 26.61
CA TRP A 451 3.36 -20.96 27.84
C TRP A 451 2.80 -20.18 29.01
N GLY A 452 2.82 -18.86 28.90
CA GLY A 452 2.15 -17.97 29.85
C GLY A 452 0.63 -17.96 29.73
N ASP A 453 0.11 -18.37 28.57
CA ASP A 453 -1.32 -18.51 28.34
C ASP A 453 -1.87 -19.70 29.15
N SER A 454 -2.65 -19.42 30.17
CA SER A 454 -3.32 -20.40 30.98
C SER A 454 -4.79 -20.03 31.13
N ASP A 455 -5.67 -21.02 31.19
CA ASP A 455 -7.14 -20.95 31.01
C ASP A 455 -7.88 -19.79 31.69
N GLU A 456 -7.34 -19.21 32.77
CA GLU A 456 -8.03 -18.14 33.50
C GLU A 456 -7.18 -16.89 33.75
N THR A 457 -5.85 -16.99 33.79
CA THR A 457 -4.93 -15.87 34.06
C THR A 457 -3.58 -16.08 33.43
N ALA A 458 -2.89 -15.00 33.01
CA ALA A 458 -1.51 -15.10 32.55
C ALA A 458 -0.58 -15.62 33.66
N SER A 459 0.26 -16.62 33.34
CA SER A 459 1.19 -17.20 34.30
C SER A 459 2.42 -16.31 34.45
N SER A 460 2.63 -15.72 35.62
CA SER A 460 3.82 -14.91 35.93
C SER A 460 5.13 -15.68 35.85
N LEU A 461 5.10 -17.04 35.80
CA LEU A 461 6.28 -17.90 35.67
C LEU A 461 7.05 -17.66 34.37
N TYR A 462 6.36 -17.32 33.30
CA TYR A 462 6.89 -17.14 31.96
C TYR A 462 7.06 -15.68 31.54
N PHE A 463 6.80 -14.75 32.46
CA PHE A 463 7.06 -13.33 32.27
C PHE A 463 8.38 -12.92 32.91
N ALA A 464 9.17 -12.13 32.20
CA ALA A 464 10.44 -11.54 32.65
C ALA A 464 11.43 -12.57 33.27
N MET A 465 11.52 -13.74 32.69
CA MET A 465 12.52 -14.75 33.08
C MET A 465 13.93 -14.25 32.80
N THR A 466 14.85 -14.49 33.74
CA THR A 466 16.28 -14.38 33.38
C THR A 466 16.66 -15.44 32.35
N PRO A 467 17.74 -15.24 31.56
CA PRO A 467 18.22 -16.29 30.64
C PRO A 467 18.42 -17.64 31.31
N GLU A 468 18.94 -17.67 32.54
CA GLU A 468 19.15 -18.93 33.31
C GLU A 468 17.80 -19.60 33.65
N GLN A 469 16.77 -18.82 34.04
CA GLN A 469 15.44 -19.36 34.32
C GLN A 469 14.81 -19.89 33.02
N SER A 470 14.92 -19.15 31.95
CA SER A 470 14.38 -19.53 30.63
C SER A 470 14.99 -20.87 30.17
N TYR A 471 16.30 -21.06 30.27
CA TYR A 471 16.96 -22.33 29.90
C TYR A 471 16.52 -23.53 30.73
N ARG A 472 16.03 -23.33 31.95
CA ARG A 472 15.46 -24.42 32.76
C ARG A 472 14.09 -24.86 32.29
N TYR A 473 13.27 -23.91 31.82
CA TYR A 473 11.91 -24.19 31.32
C TYR A 473 11.93 -24.62 29.85
N HIS A 474 12.87 -24.13 29.04
CA HIS A 474 13.01 -24.45 27.62
C HIS A 474 14.30 -25.25 27.37
N PRO A 475 14.34 -26.53 27.75
CA PRO A 475 15.54 -27.35 27.50
C PRO A 475 15.75 -27.51 25.99
N TRP A 476 16.92 -27.16 25.53
CA TRP A 476 17.38 -27.16 24.13
C TRP A 476 17.52 -28.57 23.53
#